data_df3a9f632600be650d302ec3b8cb55e8
#
_entry.id   df3a9f632600be650d302ec3b8cb55e8
#
_cell.length_a   1.000
_cell.length_b   1.000
_cell.length_c   1.000
_cell.angle_alpha   90.00
_cell.angle_beta   90.00
_cell.angle_gamma   90.00
#
_symmetry.space_group_name_H-M   'P 1'
#
loop_
_entity.id
_entity.type
_entity.pdbx_description
1 polymer ?
#
loop_
_entity_poly.entity_id
_entity_poly.type
_entity_poly.pdbx_seq_one_letter_code
_entity_poly.pdbx_strand_id
1 'polypeptide(L)'
;DSNYTKSSLELSQYWPLRWKLVGHIRGSIAYGDSFGDTPNLPVQERFFLGGINTIRGFRNFTISPTDPAGGDGLTGGNKAFFIQNEILFPLYDPLKMRGVVFCDLGNAFDERSGFEWSVKRSVGVGLRFTSPLGAIRLDWGFNLAPAPNEKLQVLHFSAGAAF
;
A
#
# COMPACT_ATOMS: atom_id res chain seq x y z
N ASP A 1 -24.89 -17.72 -5.60
CA ASP A 1 -24.60 -16.31 -5.96
C ASP A 1 -24.30 -15.54 -4.68
N SER A 2 -23.21 -14.78 -4.69
CA SER A 2 -22.84 -13.95 -3.54
C SER A 2 -23.27 -12.51 -3.81
N ASN A 3 -24.02 -11.94 -2.88
CA ASN A 3 -24.52 -10.57 -2.96
C ASN A 3 -23.63 -9.66 -2.09
N TYR A 4 -22.91 -8.74 -2.72
CA TYR A 4 -22.07 -7.78 -2.01
C TYR A 4 -21.94 -6.46 -2.78
N THR A 5 -21.56 -5.41 -2.07
CA THR A 5 -21.18 -4.11 -2.63
C THR A 5 -19.76 -3.79 -2.25
N LYS A 6 -18.99 -3.27 -3.19
CA LYS A 6 -17.59 -2.86 -2.97
C LYS A 6 -17.39 -1.46 -3.54
N SER A 7 -16.88 -0.56 -2.73
CA SER A 7 -16.61 0.83 -3.10
C SER A 7 -15.18 1.18 -2.75
N SER A 8 -14.51 1.89 -3.64
CA SER A 8 -13.18 2.42 -3.37
C SER A 8 -13.03 3.81 -3.96
N LEU A 9 -12.33 4.67 -3.23
CA LEU A 9 -11.94 5.99 -3.66
C LEU A 9 -10.42 6.09 -3.56
N GLU A 10 -9.78 6.48 -4.65
CA GLU A 10 -8.35 6.73 -4.69
C GLU A 10 -8.09 8.15 -5.22
N LEU A 11 -7.20 8.86 -4.54
CA LEU A 11 -6.75 10.20 -4.91
C LEU A 11 -5.23 10.18 -5.02
N SER A 12 -4.71 10.83 -6.05
CA SER A 12 -3.27 10.99 -6.28
C SER A 12 -2.99 12.40 -6.75
N GLN A 13 -2.04 13.08 -6.11
CA GLN A 13 -1.69 14.44 -6.42
C GLN A 13 -0.18 14.64 -6.41
N TYR A 14 0.32 15.30 -7.46
CA TYR A 14 1.70 15.74 -7.59
C TYR A 14 1.76 17.27 -7.56
N TRP A 15 2.81 17.81 -6.95
CA TRP A 15 3.08 19.24 -7.01
C TRP A 15 4.58 19.52 -7.04
N PRO A 16 5.02 20.48 -7.86
CA PRO A 16 6.40 20.88 -7.91
C PRO A 16 6.78 21.61 -6.62
N LEU A 17 7.91 21.23 -6.06
CA LEU A 17 8.54 21.88 -4.95
C LEU A 17 9.78 22.68 -5.43
N ARG A 18 10.42 23.42 -4.52
CA ARG A 18 11.69 24.09 -4.84
C ARG A 18 12.79 23.09 -5.18
N TRP A 19 13.84 23.54 -5.90
CA TRP A 19 15.03 22.77 -6.26
C TRP A 19 14.75 21.50 -7.09
N LYS A 20 13.81 21.56 -8.02
CA LYS A 20 13.40 20.42 -8.86
C LYS A 20 12.85 19.20 -8.07
N LEU A 21 12.49 19.40 -6.81
CA LEU A 21 11.80 18.38 -6.03
C LEU A 21 10.34 18.27 -6.47
N VAL A 22 9.77 17.08 -6.36
CA VAL A 22 8.35 16.84 -6.60
C VAL A 22 7.77 16.14 -5.38
N GLY A 23 6.76 16.75 -4.77
CA GLY A 23 5.94 16.10 -3.77
C GLY A 23 4.86 15.26 -4.44
N HIS A 24 4.59 14.09 -3.90
CA HIS A 24 3.50 13.22 -4.30
C HIS A 24 2.79 12.66 -3.08
N ILE A 25 1.48 12.73 -3.09
CA ILE A 25 0.63 12.02 -2.13
C ILE A 25 -0.37 11.17 -2.90
N ARG A 26 -0.54 9.94 -2.44
CA ARG A 26 -1.58 9.04 -2.92
C ARG A 26 -2.29 8.44 -1.73
N GLY A 27 -3.60 8.52 -1.73
CA GLY A 27 -4.44 7.94 -0.68
C GLY A 27 -5.56 7.12 -1.28
N SER A 28 -5.93 6.05 -0.60
CA SER A 28 -7.06 5.23 -0.96
C SER A 28 -7.84 4.83 0.29
N ILE A 29 -9.16 4.82 0.15
CA ILE A 29 -10.08 4.24 1.12
C ILE A 29 -10.99 3.27 0.38
N ALA A 30 -11.23 2.11 0.96
CA ALA A 30 -12.05 1.07 0.39
C ALA A 30 -12.97 0.46 1.46
N TYR A 31 -14.18 0.13 1.05
CA TYR A 31 -15.22 -0.48 1.87
C TYR A 31 -15.96 -1.53 1.06
N GLY A 32 -16.21 -2.69 1.66
CA GLY A 32 -17.03 -3.75 1.10
C GLY A 32 -18.01 -4.29 2.14
N ASP A 33 -19.22 -4.57 1.70
CA ASP A 33 -20.26 -5.10 2.55
C ASP A 33 -21.04 -6.19 1.81
N SER A 34 -21.51 -7.18 2.53
CA SER A 34 -22.33 -8.26 2.01
C SER A 34 -23.78 -8.10 2.47
N PHE A 35 -24.74 -8.54 1.66
CA PHE A 35 -26.15 -8.44 1.98
C PHE A 35 -26.94 -9.67 1.51
N GLY A 36 -28.20 -9.76 1.95
CA GLY A 36 -29.07 -10.91 1.63
C GLY A 36 -28.59 -12.19 2.31
N ASP A 37 -28.52 -13.27 1.55
CA ASP A 37 -28.13 -14.60 2.04
C ASP A 37 -26.61 -14.80 2.14
N THR A 38 -25.81 -13.75 1.89
CA THR A 38 -24.35 -13.79 1.96
C THR A 38 -23.89 -13.27 3.33
N PRO A 39 -23.50 -14.14 4.28
CA PRO A 39 -23.24 -13.73 5.66
C PRO A 39 -21.95 -12.89 5.83
N ASN A 40 -21.01 -13.01 4.92
CA ASN A 40 -19.73 -12.27 4.97
C ASN A 40 -19.21 -12.01 3.55
N LEU A 41 -18.43 -10.95 3.39
CA LEU A 41 -17.74 -10.66 2.13
C LEU A 41 -16.85 -11.85 1.74
N PRO A 42 -16.98 -12.38 0.50
CA PRO A 42 -16.11 -13.47 0.02
C PRO A 42 -14.64 -13.13 0.15
N VAL A 43 -13.80 -14.09 0.54
CA VAL A 43 -12.38 -13.86 0.84
C VAL A 43 -11.63 -13.26 -0.34
N GLN A 44 -11.96 -13.65 -1.57
CA GLN A 44 -11.36 -13.13 -2.80
C GLN A 44 -11.69 -11.64 -3.06
N GLU A 45 -12.72 -11.11 -2.41
CA GLU A 45 -13.15 -9.72 -2.54
C GLU A 45 -12.69 -8.84 -1.38
N ARG A 46 -12.11 -9.45 -0.35
CA ARG A 46 -11.60 -8.74 0.82
C ARG A 46 -10.33 -7.97 0.50
N PHE A 47 -10.06 -6.97 1.32
CA PHE A 47 -8.90 -6.10 1.15
C PHE A 47 -7.69 -6.63 1.93
N PHE A 48 -6.57 -6.66 1.22
CA PHE A 48 -5.25 -6.97 1.75
C PHE A 48 -4.31 -5.85 1.35
N LEU A 49 -3.55 -5.32 2.29
CA LEU A 49 -2.54 -4.31 2.03
C LEU A 49 -1.13 -4.88 2.21
N GLY A 50 -0.13 -4.07 1.95
CA GLY A 50 1.28 -4.42 1.91
C GLY A 50 1.78 -4.58 0.48
N GLY A 51 3.01 -4.18 0.25
CA GLY A 51 3.66 -4.23 -1.05
C GLY A 51 3.83 -2.86 -1.69
N ILE A 52 4.43 -2.86 -2.88
CA ILE A 52 4.88 -1.66 -3.58
C ILE A 52 3.76 -0.66 -3.92
N ASN A 53 2.53 -1.15 -4.09
CA ASN A 53 1.39 -0.34 -4.51
C ASN A 53 0.52 0.17 -3.35
N THR A 54 0.78 -0.26 -2.12
CA THR A 54 -0.01 0.15 -0.94
C THR A 54 0.89 0.63 0.19
N ILE A 55 1.43 -0.26 1.02
CA ILE A 55 2.33 0.08 2.12
C ILE A 55 3.65 -0.65 1.92
N ARG A 56 4.68 0.07 1.52
CA ARG A 56 6.04 -0.47 1.30
C ARG A 56 6.68 -0.82 2.64
N GLY A 57 7.69 -1.70 2.62
CA GLY A 57 8.29 -2.22 3.85
C GLY A 57 7.56 -3.43 4.44
N PHE A 58 6.41 -3.78 3.87
CA PHE A 58 5.66 -5.00 4.15
C PHE A 58 5.63 -5.89 2.92
N ARG A 59 5.57 -7.21 3.11
CA ARG A 59 5.37 -8.16 2.00
C ARG A 59 4.00 -7.92 1.35
N ASN A 60 3.86 -8.32 0.09
CA ASN A 60 2.59 -8.20 -0.62
C ASN A 60 1.48 -8.95 0.14
N PHE A 61 0.35 -8.26 0.33
CA PHE A 61 -0.88 -8.81 0.90
C PHE A 61 -0.76 -9.34 2.34
N THR A 62 0.21 -8.85 3.14
CA THR A 62 0.42 -9.30 4.52
C THR A 62 -0.21 -8.42 5.60
N ILE A 63 -0.73 -7.25 5.23
CA ILE A 63 -1.47 -6.38 6.15
C ILE A 63 -2.95 -6.69 5.99
N SER A 64 -3.49 -7.36 6.98
CA SER A 64 -4.87 -7.86 7.02
C SER A 64 -5.24 -8.25 8.44
N PRO A 65 -6.51 -8.24 8.82
CA PRO A 65 -6.97 -8.92 10.02
C PRO A 65 -6.57 -10.40 10.03
N THR A 66 -6.32 -10.92 11.20
CA THR A 66 -6.05 -12.35 11.44
C THR A 66 -7.31 -13.05 11.94
N ASP A 67 -7.34 -14.37 11.86
CA ASP A 67 -8.46 -15.17 12.33
C ASP A 67 -8.67 -14.98 13.85
N PRO A 68 -9.85 -14.51 14.29
CA PRO A 68 -10.17 -14.36 15.71
C PRO A 68 -10.14 -15.69 16.49
N ALA A 69 -10.21 -16.83 15.82
CA ALA A 69 -10.08 -18.16 16.44
C ALA A 69 -8.63 -18.53 16.76
N GLY A 70 -7.65 -17.63 16.55
CA GLY A 70 -6.25 -17.84 16.90
C GLY A 70 -5.43 -18.55 15.83
N GLY A 71 -5.92 -18.65 14.62
CA GLY A 71 -5.16 -19.13 13.46
C GLY A 71 -4.19 -18.06 12.93
N ASP A 72 -3.04 -18.48 12.40
CA ASP A 72 -2.06 -17.59 11.74
C ASP A 72 -2.51 -17.13 10.35
N GLY A 73 -3.74 -17.45 9.95
CA GLY A 73 -4.31 -17.15 8.64
C GLY A 73 -4.74 -15.68 8.51
N LEU A 74 -4.33 -15.04 7.43
CA LEU A 74 -4.82 -13.72 7.04
C LEU A 74 -6.24 -13.86 6.47
N THR A 75 -7.20 -13.16 7.05
CA THR A 75 -8.62 -13.30 6.67
C THR A 75 -9.08 -12.26 5.66
N GLY A 76 -8.29 -11.21 5.42
CA GLY A 76 -8.72 -10.06 4.62
C GLY A 76 -9.70 -9.16 5.37
N GLY A 77 -9.61 -7.86 5.11
CA GLY A 77 -10.52 -6.86 5.66
C GLY A 77 -11.70 -6.56 4.73
N ASN A 78 -12.79 -6.09 5.28
CA ASN A 78 -13.87 -5.48 4.50
C ASN A 78 -13.72 -3.95 4.38
N LYS A 79 -12.79 -3.38 5.13
CA LYS A 79 -12.41 -1.96 5.10
C LYS A 79 -10.90 -1.86 4.99
N ALA A 80 -10.42 -0.90 4.22
CA ALA A 80 -8.99 -0.63 4.13
C ALA A 80 -8.74 0.83 3.79
N PHE A 81 -7.63 1.38 4.27
CA PHE A 81 -7.12 2.65 3.79
C PHE A 81 -5.60 2.65 3.78
N PHE A 82 -5.03 3.43 2.88
CA PHE A 82 -3.60 3.74 2.93
C PHE A 82 -3.33 5.15 2.43
N ILE A 83 -2.21 5.69 2.87
CA ILE A 83 -1.65 6.95 2.39
C ILE A 83 -0.17 6.71 2.12
N GLN A 84 0.25 7.05 0.91
CA GLN A 84 1.65 7.10 0.48
C GLN A 84 2.06 8.55 0.30
N ASN A 85 3.16 8.94 0.94
CA ASN A 85 3.77 10.25 0.77
C ASN A 85 5.16 10.06 0.19
N GLU A 86 5.49 10.80 -0.85
CA GLU A 86 6.78 10.72 -1.53
C GLU A 86 7.36 12.10 -1.78
N ILE A 87 8.66 12.20 -1.69
CA ILE A 87 9.43 13.32 -2.22
C ILE A 87 10.42 12.76 -3.23
N LEU A 88 10.25 13.15 -4.48
CA LEU A 88 11.11 12.77 -5.59
C LEU A 88 12.14 13.88 -5.82
N PHE A 89 13.39 13.49 -6.05
CA PHE A 89 14.47 14.39 -6.36
C PHE A 89 15.31 13.89 -7.54
N PRO A 90 15.83 14.78 -8.40
CA PRO A 90 16.62 14.37 -9.55
C PRO A 90 17.97 13.81 -9.07
N LEU A 91 18.37 12.66 -9.63
CA LEU A 91 19.67 12.05 -9.41
C LEU A 91 20.54 12.15 -10.65
N TYR A 92 20.01 11.79 -11.82
CA TYR A 92 20.77 11.79 -13.06
C TYR A 92 19.86 12.07 -14.25
N ASP A 93 19.91 13.29 -14.79
CA ASP A 93 19.02 13.78 -15.83
C ASP A 93 19.08 12.99 -17.16
N PRO A 94 20.25 12.54 -17.66
CA PRO A 94 20.31 11.79 -18.93
C PRO A 94 19.50 10.49 -18.93
N LEU A 95 19.40 9.81 -17.80
CA LEU A 95 18.59 8.60 -17.63
C LEU A 95 17.21 8.88 -17.02
N LYS A 96 16.85 10.15 -16.82
CA LYS A 96 15.64 10.54 -16.08
C LYS A 96 15.51 9.79 -14.75
N MET A 97 16.67 9.59 -14.10
CA MET A 97 16.74 8.88 -12.83
C MET A 97 16.36 9.82 -11.70
N ARG A 98 15.44 9.37 -10.86
CA ARG A 98 14.97 10.07 -9.67
C ARG A 98 15.18 9.22 -8.42
N GLY A 99 15.67 9.83 -7.37
CA GLY A 99 15.59 9.28 -6.04
C GLY A 99 14.23 9.59 -5.42
N VAL A 100 13.83 8.77 -4.48
CA VAL A 100 12.57 8.93 -3.75
C VAL A 100 12.85 8.66 -2.27
N VAL A 101 12.34 9.52 -1.41
CA VAL A 101 12.11 9.20 0.00
C VAL A 101 10.62 9.12 0.23
N PHE A 102 10.19 8.18 1.06
CA PHE A 102 8.77 7.96 1.25
C PHE A 102 8.40 7.61 2.69
N CYS A 103 7.14 7.87 3.01
CA CYS A 103 6.49 7.44 4.25
C CYS A 103 5.08 6.95 3.90
N ASP A 104 4.80 5.70 4.24
CA ASP A 104 3.52 5.08 3.99
C ASP A 104 2.84 4.73 5.30
N LEU A 105 1.51 4.81 5.32
CA LEU A 105 0.69 4.40 6.44
C LEU A 105 -0.65 3.85 5.97
N GLY A 106 -1.25 2.98 6.77
CA GLY A 106 -2.58 2.42 6.51
C GLY A 106 -2.80 1.12 7.25
N ASN A 107 -4.00 0.58 7.09
CA ASN A 107 -4.36 -0.73 7.62
C ASN A 107 -5.61 -1.29 6.91
N ALA A 108 -5.86 -2.57 7.08
CA ALA A 108 -7.09 -3.24 6.70
C ALA A 108 -7.80 -3.76 7.97
N PHE A 109 -9.12 -3.65 7.99
CA PHE A 109 -9.96 -3.94 9.16
C PHE A 109 -11.08 -4.90 8.78
N ASP A 110 -11.51 -5.71 9.74
CA ASP A 110 -12.66 -6.60 9.57
C ASP A 110 -14.00 -5.85 9.80
N GLU A 111 -15.09 -6.57 9.64
CA GLU A 111 -16.43 -6.03 9.76
C GLU A 111 -16.75 -5.57 11.20
N ARG A 112 -16.18 -6.24 12.20
CA ARG A 112 -16.40 -5.97 13.63
C ARG A 112 -15.60 -4.80 14.15
N SER A 113 -14.46 -4.52 13.53
CA SER A 113 -13.63 -3.37 13.85
C SER A 113 -14.10 -2.15 13.09
N GLY A 114 -14.29 -1.03 13.76
CA GLY A 114 -14.35 0.27 13.09
C GLY A 114 -13.02 0.60 12.40
N PHE A 115 -12.91 1.79 11.81
CA PHE A 115 -11.61 2.34 11.44
C PHE A 115 -10.84 2.68 12.72
N GLU A 116 -10.03 1.74 13.17
CA GLU A 116 -9.17 1.95 14.34
C GLU A 116 -7.89 2.69 13.94
N TRP A 117 -7.35 3.49 14.86
CA TRP A 117 -6.06 4.17 14.65
C TRP A 117 -4.84 3.25 14.76
N SER A 118 -5.05 1.93 14.82
CA SER A 118 -4.00 0.93 14.73
C SER A 118 -3.46 0.87 13.30
N VAL A 119 -2.58 1.79 12.93
CA VAL A 119 -2.03 1.89 11.58
C VAL A 119 -0.63 1.28 11.49
N LYS A 120 -0.40 0.51 10.44
CA LYS A 120 0.94 0.10 10.02
C LYS A 120 1.64 1.29 9.36
N ARG A 121 2.92 1.46 9.65
CA ARG A 121 3.72 2.59 9.17
C ARG A 121 5.05 2.11 8.64
N SER A 122 5.49 2.72 7.57
CA SER A 122 6.81 2.46 7.02
C SER A 122 7.44 3.73 6.46
N VAL A 123 8.75 3.71 6.36
CA VAL A 123 9.54 4.73 5.68
C VAL A 123 10.53 4.03 4.77
N GLY A 124 11.07 4.76 3.81
CA GLY A 124 12.08 4.15 2.96
C GLY A 124 12.61 5.09 1.90
N VAL A 125 13.45 4.49 1.07
CA VAL A 125 14.09 5.16 -0.07
C VAL A 125 13.85 4.34 -1.33
N GLY A 126 13.90 5.00 -2.48
CA GLY A 126 13.68 4.32 -3.74
C GLY A 126 14.37 4.99 -4.91
N LEU A 127 14.36 4.27 -6.02
CA LEU A 127 14.83 4.73 -7.32
C LEU A 127 13.72 4.58 -8.36
N ARG A 128 13.63 5.57 -9.22
CA ARG A 128 12.76 5.60 -10.39
C ARG A 128 13.61 5.93 -11.60
N PHE A 129 13.54 5.15 -12.64
CA PHE A 129 14.14 5.50 -13.92
C PHE A 129 13.36 4.90 -15.08
N THR A 130 13.43 5.58 -16.23
CA THR A 130 12.78 5.14 -17.44
C THR A 130 13.79 4.45 -18.33
N SER A 131 13.58 3.17 -18.58
CA SER A 131 14.36 2.37 -19.53
C SER A 131 13.62 2.24 -20.88
N PRO A 132 14.30 1.84 -21.97
CA PRO A 132 13.63 1.50 -23.22
C PRO A 132 12.58 0.37 -23.09
N LEU A 133 12.67 -0.43 -22.05
CA LEU A 133 11.75 -1.52 -21.74
C LEU A 133 10.60 -1.12 -20.80
N GLY A 134 10.54 0.16 -20.41
CA GLY A 134 9.54 0.70 -19.51
C GLY A 134 10.12 1.35 -18.26
N ALA A 135 9.24 1.83 -17.40
CA ALA A 135 9.63 2.44 -16.15
C ALA A 135 10.05 1.37 -15.13
N ILE A 136 11.16 1.61 -14.45
CA ILE A 136 11.68 0.73 -13.41
C ILE A 136 11.58 1.45 -12.07
N ARG A 137 11.08 0.72 -11.09
CA ARG A 137 10.87 1.16 -9.72
C ARG A 137 11.51 0.18 -8.74
N LEU A 138 12.37 0.70 -7.88
CA LEU A 138 13.02 -0.04 -6.81
C LEU A 138 12.81 0.72 -5.51
N ASP A 139 12.15 0.10 -4.54
CA ASP A 139 11.85 0.69 -3.24
C ASP A 139 12.35 -0.19 -2.11
N TRP A 140 13.10 0.38 -1.20
CA TRP A 140 13.55 -0.26 0.03
C TRP A 140 12.82 0.35 1.21
N GLY A 141 11.87 -0.39 1.76
CA GLY A 141 10.99 0.05 2.84
C GLY A 141 11.33 -0.61 4.17
N PHE A 142 11.21 0.17 5.24
CA PHE A 142 11.43 -0.23 6.62
C PHE A 142 10.13 -0.11 7.40
N ASN A 143 9.73 -1.22 8.02
CA ASN A 143 8.58 -1.26 8.94
C ASN A 143 8.99 -0.62 10.28
N LEU A 144 8.27 0.43 10.71
CA LEU A 144 8.60 1.19 11.92
C LEU A 144 8.16 0.51 13.22
N ALA A 145 7.25 -0.46 13.14
CA ALA A 145 6.76 -1.20 14.31
C ALA A 145 6.42 -2.65 13.90
N PRO A 146 7.44 -3.48 13.60
CA PRO A 146 7.21 -4.84 13.15
C PRO A 146 6.60 -5.70 14.26
N ALA A 147 5.55 -6.44 13.93
CA ALA A 147 5.04 -7.53 14.77
C ALA A 147 6.02 -8.73 14.73
N PRO A 148 5.92 -9.69 15.67
CA PRO A 148 6.86 -10.83 15.74
C PRO A 148 7.04 -11.61 14.43
N ASN A 149 6.01 -11.68 13.60
CA ASN A 149 6.02 -12.40 12.32
C ASN A 149 6.25 -11.49 11.10
N GLU A 150 6.49 -10.20 11.31
CA GLU A 150 6.72 -9.23 10.25
C GLU A 150 8.21 -8.98 10.02
N LYS A 151 8.58 -8.72 8.77
CA LYS A 151 9.94 -8.33 8.43
C LYS A 151 10.18 -6.87 8.80
N LEU A 152 11.38 -6.58 9.30
CA LEU A 152 11.82 -5.21 9.56
C LEU A 152 11.96 -4.39 8.27
N GLN A 153 12.35 -5.05 7.16
CA GLN A 153 12.60 -4.39 5.88
C GLN A 153 12.22 -5.28 4.71
N VAL A 154 11.77 -4.66 3.63
CA VAL A 154 11.43 -5.33 2.37
C VAL A 154 11.92 -4.49 1.20
N LEU A 155 12.61 -5.14 0.26
CA LEU A 155 12.96 -4.58 -1.02
C LEU A 155 11.87 -4.92 -2.04
N HIS A 156 11.33 -3.91 -2.69
CA HIS A 156 10.31 -4.03 -3.72
C HIS A 156 10.89 -3.66 -5.08
N PHE A 157 10.54 -4.42 -6.09
CA PHE A 157 10.88 -4.17 -7.48
C PHE A 157 9.64 -4.20 -8.34
N SER A 158 9.56 -3.26 -9.28
CA SER A 158 8.53 -3.25 -10.32
C SER A 158 9.14 -2.75 -11.63
N ALA A 159 8.78 -3.40 -12.72
CA ALA A 159 9.10 -2.97 -14.07
C ALA A 159 7.82 -3.06 -14.91
N GLY A 160 7.55 -2.04 -15.73
CA GLY A 160 6.33 -2.04 -16.54
C GLY A 160 5.97 -0.70 -17.11
N ALA A 161 4.66 -0.45 -17.27
CA ALA A 161 4.14 0.79 -17.77
C ALA A 161 4.57 2.00 -16.92
N ALA A 162 4.65 3.18 -17.54
CA ALA A 162 5.01 4.42 -16.84
C ALA A 162 4.07 4.70 -15.65
N PHE A 163 4.63 5.30 -14.64
CA PHE A 163 3.94 5.66 -13.39
C PHE A 163 3.07 6.89 -13.57
#